data_cda0d61d0fafc3a64b14fdff1fd228a9
#
_entry.id   cda0d61d0fafc3a64b14fdff1fd228a9
#
_cell.length_a   1.000
_cell.length_b   1.000
_cell.length_c   1.000
_cell.angle_alpha   90.00
_cell.angle_beta   90.00
_cell.angle_gamma   90.00
#
_symmetry.space_group_name_H-M   'P 1'
#
loop_
_entity.id
_entity.type
_entity.pdbx_description
1 polymer ?
#
loop_
_entity_poly.entity_id
_entity_poly.type
_entity_poly.pdbx_seq_one_letter_code
_entity_poly.pdbx_strand_id
1 'polypeptide(L)'
;GNSYQIMCFADNDPRKHGQFIGNIPICSPSKAAALLPDLIILGVLDEERRGSMMQQMEHLGYHGSFCDPSALRMFDARVAVMRLLAEQMHQQNIPGDVAEIGVFQGDFSCLISTAFPDRKIHLFDTFEGFSEKDIAVETSRHLSRAKTGDFSSTDVDSVLRIMPDPSHVIIHKGWFPDTFSDITDETFCF
;
A
#
# COMPACT_ATOMS: atom_id res chain seq x y z
N GLY A 1 -2.20 21.69 -6.81
CA GLY A 1 -2.25 20.77 -5.68
C GLY A 1 -1.52 21.38 -4.50
N ASN A 2 -2.02 21.19 -3.28
CA ASN A 2 -1.33 21.66 -2.07
C ASN A 2 -0.05 20.83 -1.91
N SER A 3 1.11 21.47 -1.97
CA SER A 3 2.39 20.83 -1.65
C SER A 3 2.65 20.97 -0.15
N TYR A 4 2.91 19.86 0.55
CA TYR A 4 3.35 19.87 1.94
C TYR A 4 4.88 19.89 2.00
N GLN A 5 5.42 20.64 2.96
CA GLN A 5 6.84 20.61 3.25
C GLN A 5 7.05 19.84 4.55
N ILE A 6 7.87 18.79 4.51
CA ILE A 6 8.27 18.06 5.72
C ILE A 6 9.34 18.89 6.45
N MET A 7 9.05 19.31 7.69
CA MET A 7 9.94 20.14 8.50
C MET A 7 10.97 19.32 9.26
N CYS A 8 10.55 18.21 9.86
CA CYS A 8 11.43 17.29 10.60
C CYS A 8 10.74 15.95 10.85
N PHE A 9 11.53 14.95 11.24
CA PHE A 9 11.05 13.76 11.94
C PHE A 9 11.24 13.98 13.44
N ALA A 10 10.21 13.68 14.26
CA ALA A 10 10.31 13.73 15.70
C ALA A 10 10.50 12.32 16.28
N ASP A 11 11.47 12.15 17.16
CA ASP A 11 11.76 10.87 17.82
C ASP A 11 12.13 11.11 19.28
N ASN A 12 11.69 10.22 20.18
CA ASN A 12 12.02 10.31 21.60
C ASN A 12 13.45 9.84 21.93
N ASP A 13 14.11 9.11 21.01
CA ASP A 13 15.48 8.63 21.22
C ASP A 13 16.49 9.75 20.96
N PRO A 14 17.16 10.25 22.01
CA PRO A 14 18.12 11.37 21.87
C PRO A 14 19.32 11.02 21.00
N ARG A 15 19.63 9.73 20.82
CA ARG A 15 20.76 9.28 19.97
C ARG A 15 20.50 9.53 18.48
N LYS A 16 19.24 9.70 18.09
CA LYS A 16 18.85 10.01 16.71
C LYS A 16 18.84 11.51 16.42
N HIS A 17 18.76 12.34 17.45
CA HIS A 17 18.66 13.80 17.26
C HIS A 17 19.88 14.36 16.53
N GLY A 18 19.62 15.23 15.55
CA GLY A 18 20.65 15.83 14.69
C GLY A 18 21.09 14.95 13.52
N GLN A 19 20.60 13.71 13.43
CA GLN A 19 20.73 12.90 12.23
C GLN A 19 19.69 13.33 11.18
N PHE A 20 19.82 12.81 9.95
CA PHE A 20 18.96 13.14 8.82
C PHE A 20 18.42 11.87 8.14
N ILE A 21 17.19 11.95 7.65
CA ILE A 21 16.63 11.01 6.68
C ILE A 21 16.50 11.78 5.37
N GLY A 22 17.34 11.46 4.39
CA GLY A 22 17.51 12.33 3.23
C GLY A 22 17.99 13.72 3.67
N ASN A 23 17.24 14.77 3.31
CA ASN A 23 17.54 16.16 3.69
C ASN A 23 16.72 16.63 4.90
N ILE A 24 15.97 15.75 5.58
CA ILE A 24 15.05 16.10 6.65
C ILE A 24 15.67 15.74 8.01
N PRO A 25 15.81 16.69 8.94
CA PRO A 25 16.44 16.45 10.23
C PRO A 25 15.54 15.63 11.16
N ILE A 26 16.17 14.83 12.03
CA ILE A 26 15.51 14.20 13.18
C ILE A 26 15.72 15.10 14.39
N CYS A 27 14.65 15.43 15.11
CA CYS A 27 14.70 16.29 16.28
C CYS A 27 13.89 15.70 17.46
N SER A 28 14.02 16.32 18.63
CA SER A 28 13.19 15.98 19.78
C SER A 28 11.73 16.42 19.56
N PRO A 29 10.74 15.78 20.21
CA PRO A 29 9.35 16.23 20.17
C PRO A 29 9.16 17.69 20.60
N SER A 30 9.91 18.16 21.59
CA SER A 30 9.86 19.56 22.03
C SER A 30 10.31 20.52 20.94
N LYS A 31 11.38 20.18 20.21
CA LYS A 31 11.83 20.99 19.07
C LYS A 31 10.82 20.96 17.92
N ALA A 32 10.21 19.79 17.66
CA ALA A 32 9.17 19.66 16.64
C ALA A 32 7.94 20.52 16.98
N ALA A 33 7.46 20.50 18.23
CA ALA A 33 6.36 21.34 18.68
C ALA A 33 6.68 22.85 18.54
N ALA A 34 7.89 23.26 18.85
CA ALA A 34 8.34 24.66 18.73
C ALA A 34 8.40 25.17 17.28
N LEU A 35 8.42 24.27 16.29
CA LEU A 35 8.32 24.64 14.87
C LEU A 35 6.92 25.01 14.44
N LEU A 36 5.90 24.77 15.28
CA LEU A 36 4.48 25.04 15.02
C LEU A 36 4.00 24.45 13.68
N PRO A 37 4.16 23.15 13.44
CA PRO A 37 3.71 22.55 12.18
C PRO A 37 2.19 22.63 12.05
N ASP A 38 1.69 22.77 10.82
CA ASP A 38 0.24 22.73 10.55
C ASP A 38 -0.36 21.34 10.80
N LEU A 39 0.45 20.29 10.60
CA LEU A 39 0.02 18.89 10.70
C LEU A 39 1.15 18.03 11.26
N ILE A 40 0.81 17.15 12.19
CA ILE A 40 1.70 16.08 12.67
C ILE A 40 1.15 14.73 12.18
N ILE A 41 1.97 13.97 11.45
CA ILE A 41 1.66 12.61 11.03
C ILE A 41 2.23 11.64 12.08
N LEU A 42 1.37 10.77 12.62
CA LEU A 42 1.75 9.79 13.64
C LEU A 42 2.30 8.53 12.95
N GLY A 43 3.61 8.31 13.04
CA GLY A 43 4.34 7.23 12.34
C GLY A 43 4.23 5.84 12.98
N VAL A 44 3.19 5.55 13.79
CA VAL A 44 3.01 4.25 14.48
C VAL A 44 1.60 3.71 14.25
N LEU A 45 1.48 2.38 14.11
CA LEU A 45 0.20 1.70 13.90
C LEU A 45 -0.51 1.32 15.22
N ASP A 46 0.23 1.24 16.32
CA ASP A 46 -0.29 0.88 17.64
C ASP A 46 -1.09 2.07 18.23
N GLU A 47 -2.35 1.81 18.59
CA GLU A 47 -3.30 2.83 19.04
C GLU A 47 -2.91 3.47 20.37
N GLU A 48 -2.44 2.68 21.33
CA GLU A 48 -2.03 3.16 22.65
C GLU A 48 -0.81 4.09 22.52
N ARG A 49 0.16 3.69 21.69
CA ARG A 49 1.33 4.52 21.41
C ARG A 49 0.97 5.81 20.69
N ARG A 50 0.03 5.77 19.74
CA ARG A 50 -0.46 6.99 19.07
C ARG A 50 -1.09 7.95 20.08
N GLY A 51 -1.97 7.44 20.95
CA GLY A 51 -2.56 8.24 22.03
C GLY A 51 -1.51 8.89 22.92
N SER A 52 -0.48 8.14 23.31
CA SER A 52 0.63 8.66 24.10
C SER A 52 1.43 9.74 23.38
N MET A 53 1.67 9.58 22.08
CA MET A 53 2.36 10.59 21.25
C MET A 53 1.54 11.87 21.12
N MET A 54 0.22 11.76 20.90
CA MET A 54 -0.67 12.93 20.84
C MET A 54 -0.63 13.70 22.16
N GLN A 55 -0.83 13.02 23.27
CA GLN A 55 -0.76 13.63 24.60
C GLN A 55 0.60 14.30 24.87
N GLN A 56 1.70 13.66 24.48
CA GLN A 56 3.03 14.26 24.60
C GLN A 56 3.14 15.57 23.84
N MET A 57 2.66 15.62 22.60
CA MET A 57 2.72 16.84 21.79
C MET A 57 1.82 17.96 22.34
N GLU A 58 0.62 17.61 22.82
CA GLU A 58 -0.28 18.56 23.49
C GLU A 58 0.34 19.16 24.75
N HIS A 59 0.99 18.33 25.59
CA HIS A 59 1.74 18.82 26.77
C HIS A 59 2.92 19.72 26.40
N LEU A 60 3.48 19.58 25.20
CA LEU A 60 4.54 20.45 24.67
C LEU A 60 3.98 21.71 24.00
N GLY A 61 2.66 21.94 24.09
CA GLY A 61 1.99 23.14 23.60
C GLY A 61 1.56 23.08 22.12
N TYR A 62 1.58 21.90 21.51
CA TYR A 62 1.03 21.74 20.15
C TYR A 62 -0.49 21.58 20.21
N HIS A 63 -1.22 22.44 19.48
CA HIS A 63 -2.68 22.45 19.38
C HIS A 63 -3.20 22.35 17.94
N GLY A 64 -2.32 21.93 17.00
CA GLY A 64 -2.66 21.73 15.60
C GLY A 64 -3.30 20.38 15.32
N SER A 65 -3.34 20.03 14.05
CA SER A 65 -3.99 18.80 13.58
C SER A 65 -3.04 17.60 13.64
N PHE A 66 -3.60 16.43 13.98
CA PHE A 66 -2.92 15.16 13.86
C PHE A 66 -3.50 14.37 12.67
N CYS A 67 -2.62 13.73 11.91
CA CYS A 67 -3.01 12.73 10.92
C CYS A 67 -2.72 11.33 11.49
N ASP A 68 -3.76 10.55 11.70
CA ASP A 68 -3.66 9.14 12.05
C ASP A 68 -3.57 8.30 10.76
N PRO A 69 -2.43 7.67 10.47
CA PRO A 69 -2.27 6.86 9.26
C PRO A 69 -3.20 5.65 9.22
N SER A 70 -3.60 5.13 10.38
CA SER A 70 -4.51 3.97 10.45
C SER A 70 -5.90 4.30 9.91
N ALA A 71 -6.35 5.56 10.07
CA ALA A 71 -7.61 6.03 9.51
C ALA A 71 -7.57 6.18 7.98
N LEU A 72 -6.38 6.29 7.39
CA LEU A 72 -6.21 6.57 5.96
C LEU A 72 -6.03 5.31 5.11
N ARG A 73 -5.89 4.12 5.70
CA ARG A 73 -5.50 2.87 5.00
C ARG A 73 -4.30 3.04 4.02
N MET A 74 -3.61 4.18 4.09
CA MET A 74 -2.62 4.62 3.10
C MET A 74 -1.18 4.22 3.45
N PHE A 75 -0.95 3.60 4.61
CA PHE A 75 0.38 3.15 5.04
C PHE A 75 0.56 1.63 4.89
N ASP A 76 -0.04 1.06 3.86
CA ASP A 76 0.43 -0.22 3.35
C ASP A 76 1.75 0.03 2.61
N ALA A 77 2.83 -0.60 3.08
CA ALA A 77 4.14 -0.49 2.42
C ALA A 77 4.08 -0.90 0.94
N ARG A 78 3.20 -1.85 0.59
CA ARG A 78 2.94 -2.27 -0.79
C ARG A 78 2.43 -1.09 -1.63
N VAL A 79 1.49 -0.29 -1.10
CA VAL A 79 0.95 0.90 -1.80
C VAL A 79 2.04 1.94 -2.01
N ALA A 80 2.89 2.18 -1.01
CA ALA A 80 3.99 3.13 -1.13
C ALA A 80 5.01 2.70 -2.20
N VAL A 81 5.41 1.42 -2.18
CA VAL A 81 6.34 0.84 -3.17
C VAL A 81 5.71 0.89 -4.57
N MET A 82 4.45 0.47 -4.72
CA MET A 82 3.74 0.50 -6.00
C MET A 82 3.72 1.93 -6.60
N ARG A 83 3.40 2.95 -5.80
CA ARG A 83 3.38 4.34 -6.28
C ARG A 83 4.76 4.84 -6.71
N LEU A 84 5.82 4.53 -5.96
CA LEU A 84 7.18 4.89 -6.33
C LEU A 84 7.61 4.20 -7.64
N LEU A 85 7.28 2.92 -7.80
CA LEU A 85 7.57 2.18 -9.03
C LEU A 85 6.76 2.74 -10.21
N ALA A 86 5.46 3.02 -10.02
CA ALA A 86 4.63 3.62 -11.06
C ALA A 86 5.20 4.97 -11.53
N GLU A 87 5.59 5.85 -10.59
CA GLU A 87 6.22 7.12 -10.91
C GLU A 87 7.51 6.92 -11.72
N GLN A 88 8.37 5.98 -11.32
CA GLN A 88 9.60 5.67 -12.03
C GLN A 88 9.35 5.13 -13.44
N MET A 89 8.35 4.24 -13.60
CA MET A 89 7.98 3.68 -14.89
C MET A 89 7.43 4.74 -15.85
N HIS A 90 6.62 5.68 -15.34
CA HIS A 90 6.15 6.82 -16.14
C HIS A 90 7.30 7.75 -16.54
N GLN A 91 8.20 8.09 -15.61
CA GLN A 91 9.35 8.95 -15.91
C GLN A 91 10.29 8.34 -16.96
N GLN A 92 10.45 7.03 -16.93
CA GLN A 92 11.31 6.30 -17.88
C GLN A 92 10.58 5.85 -19.15
N ASN A 93 9.28 6.11 -19.27
CA ASN A 93 8.42 5.66 -20.37
C ASN A 93 8.54 4.15 -20.64
N ILE A 94 8.58 3.33 -19.58
CA ILE A 94 8.67 1.87 -19.69
C ILE A 94 7.36 1.35 -20.30
N PRO A 95 7.39 0.68 -21.47
CA PRO A 95 6.17 0.17 -22.11
C PRO A 95 5.68 -1.11 -21.43
N GLY A 96 4.42 -1.47 -21.71
CA GLY A 96 3.79 -2.72 -21.27
C GLY A 96 2.57 -2.50 -20.38
N ASP A 97 1.78 -3.53 -20.23
CA ASP A 97 0.62 -3.58 -19.38
C ASP A 97 1.01 -3.83 -17.90
N VAL A 98 0.05 -3.86 -17.01
CA VAL A 98 0.28 -4.16 -15.59
C VAL A 98 -0.46 -5.42 -15.19
N ALA A 99 0.06 -6.16 -14.21
CA ALA A 99 -0.54 -7.39 -13.74
C ALA A 99 -0.54 -7.50 -12.21
N GLU A 100 -1.56 -8.16 -11.67
CA GLU A 100 -1.63 -8.55 -10.28
C GLU A 100 -1.96 -10.03 -10.14
N ILE A 101 -1.21 -10.73 -9.28
CA ILE A 101 -1.42 -12.12 -8.94
C ILE A 101 -1.91 -12.18 -7.49
N GLY A 102 -3.14 -12.69 -7.29
CA GLY A 102 -3.81 -12.68 -5.99
C GLY A 102 -4.57 -11.37 -5.76
N VAL A 103 -5.80 -11.30 -6.29
CA VAL A 103 -6.64 -10.08 -6.38
C VAL A 103 -7.52 -9.90 -5.16
N PHE A 104 -8.11 -10.99 -4.65
CA PHE A 104 -9.09 -11.00 -3.57
C PHE A 104 -10.27 -10.06 -3.88
N GLN A 105 -10.45 -8.98 -3.11
CA GLN A 105 -11.56 -8.01 -3.29
C GLN A 105 -11.23 -6.86 -4.25
N GLY A 106 -10.00 -6.82 -4.82
CA GLY A 106 -9.60 -5.85 -5.82
C GLY A 106 -9.18 -4.47 -5.30
N ASP A 107 -9.09 -4.29 -3.97
CA ASP A 107 -8.68 -2.99 -3.39
C ASP A 107 -7.31 -2.53 -3.92
N PHE A 108 -6.36 -3.47 -4.02
CA PHE A 108 -5.02 -3.14 -4.53
C PHE A 108 -5.01 -3.02 -6.06
N SER A 109 -5.80 -3.83 -6.76
CA SER A 109 -6.04 -3.71 -8.21
C SER A 109 -6.53 -2.32 -8.59
N CYS A 110 -7.48 -1.77 -7.81
CA CYS A 110 -8.01 -0.41 -8.00
C CYS A 110 -6.90 0.65 -7.89
N LEU A 111 -5.98 0.48 -6.94
CA LEU A 111 -4.84 1.40 -6.78
C LEU A 111 -3.84 1.29 -7.93
N ILE A 112 -3.54 0.07 -8.41
CA ILE A 112 -2.69 -0.16 -9.58
C ILE A 112 -3.33 0.50 -10.82
N SER A 113 -4.61 0.21 -11.10
CA SER A 113 -5.33 0.80 -12.24
C SER A 113 -5.35 2.32 -12.19
N THR A 114 -5.52 2.90 -10.99
CA THR A 114 -5.46 4.37 -10.80
C THR A 114 -4.05 4.92 -11.10
N ALA A 115 -3.01 4.17 -10.75
CA ALA A 115 -1.63 4.58 -11.00
C ALA A 115 -1.22 4.44 -12.48
N PHE A 116 -1.88 3.57 -13.25
CA PHE A 116 -1.61 3.29 -14.66
C PHE A 116 -2.89 3.42 -15.51
N PRO A 117 -3.48 4.63 -15.62
CA PRO A 117 -4.80 4.81 -16.23
C PRO A 117 -4.86 4.50 -17.72
N ASP A 118 -3.71 4.55 -18.42
CA ASP A 118 -3.61 4.34 -19.87
C ASP A 118 -3.22 2.90 -20.25
N ARG A 119 -3.17 1.99 -19.26
CA ARG A 119 -2.71 0.60 -19.48
C ARG A 119 -3.80 -0.39 -19.12
N LYS A 120 -3.75 -1.55 -19.77
CA LYS A 120 -4.56 -2.68 -19.33
C LYS A 120 -4.00 -3.24 -18.03
N ILE A 121 -4.91 -3.73 -17.18
CA ILE A 121 -4.56 -4.46 -15.96
C ILE A 121 -5.02 -5.90 -16.08
N HIS A 122 -4.09 -6.84 -15.95
CA HIS A 122 -4.33 -8.27 -15.98
C HIS A 122 -4.45 -8.80 -14.56
N LEU A 123 -5.61 -9.34 -14.19
CA LEU A 123 -5.93 -9.80 -12.85
C LEU A 123 -6.00 -11.33 -12.81
N PHE A 124 -5.05 -11.95 -12.11
CA PHE A 124 -4.93 -13.39 -11.96
C PHE A 124 -5.40 -13.81 -10.58
N ASP A 125 -6.51 -14.50 -10.50
CA ASP A 125 -7.05 -15.05 -9.24
C ASP A 125 -8.03 -16.20 -9.54
N THR A 126 -8.23 -17.09 -8.59
CA THR A 126 -9.30 -18.09 -8.66
C THR A 126 -10.68 -17.44 -8.49
N PHE A 127 -10.76 -16.31 -7.77
CA PHE A 127 -11.99 -15.66 -7.30
C PHE A 127 -12.90 -16.62 -6.50
N GLU A 128 -12.29 -17.58 -5.83
CA GLU A 128 -12.95 -18.62 -5.04
C GLU A 128 -12.29 -18.80 -3.65
N GLY A 129 -11.19 -18.04 -3.42
CA GLY A 129 -10.36 -18.18 -2.23
C GLY A 129 -9.45 -19.40 -2.28
N PHE A 130 -8.88 -19.78 -1.14
CA PHE A 130 -7.96 -20.90 -1.05
C PHE A 130 -8.67 -22.25 -1.15
N SER A 131 -8.23 -23.07 -2.11
CA SER A 131 -8.65 -24.46 -2.27
C SER A 131 -7.80 -25.41 -1.39
N GLU A 132 -8.17 -26.68 -1.34
CA GLU A 132 -7.34 -27.71 -0.69
C GLU A 132 -5.94 -27.84 -1.33
N LYS A 133 -5.84 -27.60 -2.64
CA LYS A 133 -4.56 -27.61 -3.37
C LYS A 133 -3.65 -26.49 -2.89
N ASP A 134 -4.19 -25.27 -2.68
CA ASP A 134 -3.44 -24.13 -2.13
C ASP A 134 -2.90 -24.46 -0.75
N ILE A 135 -3.78 -24.96 0.13
CA ILE A 135 -3.45 -25.29 1.51
C ILE A 135 -2.38 -26.39 1.58
N ALA A 136 -2.44 -27.39 0.72
CA ALA A 136 -1.43 -28.42 0.68
C ALA A 136 -0.03 -27.85 0.36
N VAL A 137 0.08 -26.90 -0.56
CA VAL A 137 1.34 -26.19 -0.89
C VAL A 137 1.80 -25.33 0.26
N GLU A 138 0.91 -24.48 0.78
CA GLU A 138 1.18 -23.56 1.90
C GLU A 138 1.68 -24.30 3.15
N THR A 139 1.01 -25.39 3.53
CA THR A 139 1.35 -26.20 4.71
C THR A 139 2.64 -26.95 4.51
N SER A 140 2.85 -27.58 3.34
CA SER A 140 4.06 -28.36 3.06
C SER A 140 5.33 -27.52 3.09
N ARG A 141 5.23 -26.24 2.77
CA ARG A 141 6.33 -25.27 2.72
C ARG A 141 6.39 -24.33 3.94
N HIS A 142 5.50 -24.47 4.89
CA HIS A 142 5.39 -23.60 6.08
C HIS A 142 5.28 -22.11 5.73
N LEU A 143 4.60 -21.77 4.64
CA LEU A 143 4.48 -20.38 4.13
C LEU A 143 3.45 -19.57 4.87
N SER A 144 2.33 -20.19 5.26
CA SER A 144 1.25 -19.50 5.95
C SER A 144 0.49 -20.41 6.92
N ARG A 145 -0.51 -19.83 7.62
CA ARG A 145 -1.50 -20.54 8.44
C ARG A 145 -2.88 -20.51 7.78
N ALA A 146 -2.93 -20.36 6.47
CA ALA A 146 -4.15 -20.28 5.71
C ALA A 146 -5.02 -21.54 5.85
N LYS A 147 -6.32 -21.39 5.69
CA LYS A 147 -7.31 -22.46 5.72
C LYS A 147 -8.11 -22.48 4.42
N THR A 148 -8.63 -23.64 4.06
CA THR A 148 -9.57 -23.77 2.93
C THR A 148 -10.73 -22.79 3.12
N GLY A 149 -11.03 -22.03 2.07
CA GLY A 149 -12.08 -21.00 2.06
C GLY A 149 -11.64 -19.64 2.60
N ASP A 150 -10.42 -19.48 3.10
CA ASP A 150 -9.88 -18.15 3.35
C ASP A 150 -9.88 -17.37 2.02
N PHE A 151 -10.19 -16.07 2.09
CA PHE A 151 -10.32 -15.18 0.93
C PHE A 151 -11.45 -15.55 -0.06
N SER A 152 -12.44 -16.38 0.33
CA SER A 152 -13.57 -16.75 -0.53
C SER A 152 -14.64 -15.65 -0.70
N SER A 153 -14.57 -14.57 0.08
CA SER A 153 -15.50 -13.42 -0.02
C SER A 153 -15.14 -12.50 -1.18
N THR A 154 -15.06 -13.05 -2.38
CA THR A 154 -14.72 -12.33 -3.61
C THR A 154 -15.44 -12.93 -4.82
N ASP A 155 -15.66 -12.14 -5.85
CA ASP A 155 -16.11 -12.55 -7.17
C ASP A 155 -15.70 -11.51 -8.22
N VAL A 156 -15.69 -11.93 -9.49
CA VAL A 156 -15.27 -11.08 -10.62
C VAL A 156 -16.11 -9.80 -10.73
N ASP A 157 -17.43 -9.90 -10.57
CA ASP A 157 -18.34 -8.76 -10.74
C ASP A 157 -18.13 -7.71 -9.65
N SER A 158 -17.86 -8.15 -8.43
CA SER A 158 -17.55 -7.26 -7.31
C SER A 158 -16.23 -6.51 -7.51
N VAL A 159 -15.21 -7.21 -8.01
CA VAL A 159 -13.92 -6.58 -8.36
C VAL A 159 -14.09 -5.58 -9.50
N LEU A 160 -14.75 -5.94 -10.60
CA LEU A 160 -14.96 -5.03 -11.73
C LEU A 160 -15.74 -3.78 -11.34
N ARG A 161 -16.67 -3.87 -10.37
CA ARG A 161 -17.50 -2.74 -9.90
C ARG A 161 -16.70 -1.64 -9.23
N ILE A 162 -15.58 -1.97 -8.59
CA ILE A 162 -14.72 -0.98 -7.90
C ILE A 162 -13.59 -0.44 -8.78
N MET A 163 -13.38 -1.02 -9.97
CA MET A 163 -12.31 -0.58 -10.86
C MET A 163 -12.60 0.79 -11.46
N PRO A 164 -11.61 1.69 -11.55
CA PRO A 164 -11.77 3.02 -12.15
C PRO A 164 -12.25 2.98 -13.60
N ASP A 165 -11.70 2.05 -14.38
CA ASP A 165 -12.11 1.76 -15.77
C ASP A 165 -12.15 0.26 -16.01
N PRO A 166 -13.35 -0.38 -15.89
CA PRO A 166 -13.50 -1.81 -16.13
C PRO A 166 -13.17 -2.24 -17.57
N SER A 167 -13.18 -1.34 -18.55
CA SER A 167 -12.85 -1.68 -19.95
C SER A 167 -11.36 -1.99 -20.15
N HIS A 168 -10.50 -1.53 -19.25
CA HIS A 168 -9.07 -1.83 -19.25
C HIS A 168 -8.72 -3.08 -18.42
N VAL A 169 -9.68 -3.74 -17.78
CA VAL A 169 -9.46 -4.92 -16.94
C VAL A 169 -9.55 -6.20 -17.75
N ILE A 170 -8.53 -7.06 -17.64
CA ILE A 170 -8.52 -8.40 -18.23
C ILE A 170 -8.46 -9.42 -17.10
N ILE A 171 -9.51 -10.23 -16.99
CA ILE A 171 -9.64 -11.26 -15.94
C ILE A 171 -9.08 -12.58 -16.44
N HIS A 172 -8.16 -13.15 -15.65
CA HIS A 172 -7.61 -14.48 -15.82
C HIS A 172 -8.04 -15.35 -14.64
N LYS A 173 -9.32 -15.81 -14.69
CA LYS A 173 -9.88 -16.63 -13.63
C LYS A 173 -9.31 -18.03 -13.67
N GLY A 174 -8.65 -18.42 -12.58
CA GLY A 174 -8.11 -19.76 -12.40
C GLY A 174 -6.83 -19.79 -11.58
N TRP A 175 -6.24 -20.96 -11.48
CA TRP A 175 -4.98 -21.18 -10.78
C TRP A 175 -3.79 -20.58 -11.55
N PHE A 176 -3.00 -19.72 -10.88
CA PHE A 176 -1.72 -19.29 -11.43
C PHE A 176 -0.63 -20.33 -11.07
N PRO A 177 0.27 -20.75 -12.00
CA PRO A 177 0.54 -20.14 -13.30
C PRO A 177 -0.22 -20.74 -14.51
N ASP A 178 -1.19 -21.64 -14.30
CA ASP A 178 -1.89 -22.31 -15.41
C ASP A 178 -2.55 -21.27 -16.34
N THR A 179 -3.10 -20.19 -15.77
CA THR A 179 -3.74 -19.09 -16.51
C THR A 179 -2.77 -18.15 -17.23
N PHE A 180 -1.45 -18.27 -16.98
CA PHE A 180 -0.45 -17.44 -17.63
C PHE A 180 -0.13 -17.89 -19.07
N SER A 181 -0.41 -19.15 -19.40
CA SER A 181 -0.12 -19.71 -20.73
C SER A 181 -0.83 -18.99 -21.88
N ASP A 182 -1.93 -18.30 -21.59
CA ASP A 182 -2.79 -17.66 -22.58
C ASP A 182 -2.31 -16.26 -23.01
N ILE A 183 -1.26 -15.74 -22.36
CA ILE A 183 -0.77 -14.36 -22.54
C ILE A 183 0.74 -14.25 -22.73
N THR A 184 1.35 -15.29 -23.32
CA THR A 184 2.81 -15.35 -23.53
C THR A 184 3.37 -14.24 -24.42
N ASP A 185 2.52 -13.61 -25.25
CA ASP A 185 2.92 -12.53 -26.17
C ASP A 185 2.76 -11.13 -25.58
N GLU A 186 2.19 -11.01 -24.35
CA GLU A 186 2.02 -9.73 -23.69
C GLU A 186 3.31 -9.28 -23.01
N THR A 187 3.50 -7.96 -22.94
CA THR A 187 4.63 -7.34 -22.23
C THR A 187 4.12 -6.61 -21.00
N PHE A 188 4.72 -6.88 -19.87
CA PHE A 188 4.37 -6.24 -18.61
C PHE A 188 5.48 -5.32 -18.12
N CYS A 189 5.09 -4.19 -17.56
CA CYS A 189 6.02 -3.26 -16.91
C CYS A 189 5.95 -3.34 -15.38
N PHE A 190 4.83 -3.89 -14.85
CA PHE A 190 4.58 -4.01 -13.40
C PHE A 190 3.77 -5.26 -13.13
#